data_c6d62f3f40d7bb2e909025991b280dcf
#
_entry.id   c6d62f3f40d7bb2e909025991b280dcf
#
_cell.length_a   1.000
_cell.length_b   1.000
_cell.length_c   1.000
_cell.angle_alpha   90.00
_cell.angle_beta   90.00
_cell.angle_gamma   90.00
#
_symmetry.space_group_name_H-M   'P 1'
#
loop_
_entity.id
_entity.type
_entity.pdbx_description
1 polymer ?
#
loop_
_entity_poly.entity_id
_entity_poly.type
_entity_poly.pdbx_seq_one_letter_code
_entity_poly.pdbx_strand_id
1 'polypeptide(L)' 'MGELYIVVELQKNGEQMANIVTSHTTLQDAQYKFHTVAASAAISQVEKHSVALLNEDGFPIERTTFEHNA' A
#
# COMPACT_ATOMS: atom_id res chain seq x y z
N MET A 1 5.86 -13.10 -21.28
CA MET A 1 6.41 -12.00 -20.51
C MET A 1 5.49 -11.61 -19.42
N GLY A 2 5.94 -11.70 -18.20
CA GLY A 2 5.11 -11.33 -17.08
C GLY A 2 5.16 -9.83 -16.83
N GLU A 3 4.05 -9.28 -16.41
CA GLU A 3 4.01 -7.95 -15.85
C GLU A 3 4.19 -8.06 -14.36
N LEU A 4 4.73 -7.01 -13.75
CA LEU A 4 4.86 -6.95 -12.31
C LEU A 4 4.04 -5.79 -11.78
N TYR A 5 3.42 -6.02 -10.65
CA TYR A 5 2.67 -5.01 -9.92
C TYR A 5 3.19 -4.99 -8.50
N ILE A 6 3.32 -3.81 -7.94
CA ILE A 6 3.95 -3.63 -6.64
C ILE A 6 2.97 -2.93 -5.72
N VAL A 7 2.78 -3.51 -4.54
CA VAL A 7 1.98 -2.88 -3.50
C VAL A 7 2.94 -2.39 -2.42
N VAL A 8 2.91 -1.10 -2.15
CA VAL A 8 3.76 -0.46 -1.16
C VAL A 8 2.89 0.04 -0.03
N GLU A 9 3.24 -0.33 1.18
CA GLU A 9 2.58 0.16 2.37
C GLU A 9 3.58 1.00 3.16
N LEU A 10 3.17 2.22 3.51
CA LEU A 10 3.99 3.13 4.31
C LEU A 10 3.26 3.41 5.61
N GLN A 11 3.97 3.31 6.71
CA GLN A 11 3.42 3.60 8.04
C GLN A 11 4.31 4.64 8.69
N LYS A 12 3.69 5.69 9.20
CA LYS A 12 4.39 6.73 9.94
C LYS A 12 3.78 6.85 11.32
N ASN A 13 4.62 6.80 12.33
CA ASN A 13 4.18 6.89 13.71
C ASN A 13 5.19 7.78 14.45
N GLY A 14 4.83 9.06 14.62
CA GLY A 14 5.76 10.03 15.14
C GLY A 14 6.89 10.27 14.14
N GLU A 15 8.12 10.05 14.57
CA GLU A 15 9.28 10.20 13.70
C GLU A 15 9.73 8.91 13.04
N GLN A 16 9.03 7.81 13.34
CA GLN A 16 9.40 6.51 12.81
C GLN A 16 8.59 6.21 11.56
N MET A 17 9.25 5.64 10.57
CA MET A 17 8.60 5.20 9.36
C MET A 17 8.97 3.76 9.07
N ALA A 18 7.98 3.01 8.60
CA ALA A 18 8.19 1.65 8.14
C ALA A 18 7.57 1.51 6.76
N ASN A 19 8.11 0.59 5.98
CA ASN A 19 7.53 0.29 4.69
C ASN A 19 7.51 -1.22 4.47
N ILE A 20 6.53 -1.66 3.71
CA ILE A 20 6.37 -3.05 3.33
C ILE A 20 6.09 -3.04 1.84
N VAL A 21 6.86 -3.83 1.09
CA VAL A 21 6.71 -3.90 -0.37
C VAL A 21 6.48 -5.35 -0.75
N THR A 22 5.43 -5.56 -1.54
CA THR A 22 5.15 -6.88 -2.09
C THR A 22 5.01 -6.78 -3.59
N SER A 23 5.38 -7.83 -4.31
CA SER A 23 5.26 -7.87 -5.76
C SER A 23 4.30 -8.98 -6.18
N HIS A 24 3.61 -8.75 -7.28
CA HIS A 24 2.58 -9.64 -7.78
C HIS A 24 2.68 -9.73 -9.29
N THR A 25 2.30 -10.87 -9.84
CA THR A 25 2.42 -11.10 -11.27
C THR A 25 1.14 -10.82 -12.04
N THR A 26 0.03 -10.62 -11.34
CA THR A 26 -1.24 -10.26 -12.00
C THR A 26 -1.82 -9.04 -11.31
N LEU A 27 -2.54 -8.24 -12.09
CA LEU A 27 -3.21 -7.06 -11.56
C LEU A 27 -4.26 -7.47 -10.51
N GLN A 28 -4.95 -8.56 -10.76
CA GLN A 28 -5.99 -9.03 -9.86
C GLN A 28 -5.43 -9.35 -8.48
N ASP A 29 -4.30 -10.07 -8.42
CA ASP A 29 -3.66 -10.39 -7.14
C ASP A 29 -3.17 -9.14 -6.44
N ALA A 30 -2.61 -8.20 -7.21
CA ALA A 30 -2.12 -6.95 -6.65
C ALA A 30 -3.28 -6.12 -6.08
N GLN A 31 -4.40 -6.07 -6.79
CA GLN A 31 -5.58 -5.35 -6.30
C GLN A 31 -6.13 -5.97 -5.02
N TYR A 32 -6.13 -7.30 -4.95
CA TYR A 32 -6.56 -7.98 -3.74
C TYR A 32 -5.68 -7.59 -2.56
N LYS A 33 -4.36 -7.61 -2.78
CA LYS A 33 -3.41 -7.22 -1.74
C LYS A 33 -3.59 -5.75 -1.34
N PHE A 34 -3.73 -4.88 -2.33
CA PHE A 34 -3.93 -3.46 -2.08
C PHE A 34 -5.16 -3.22 -1.21
N HIS A 35 -6.28 -3.83 -1.57
CA HIS A 35 -7.53 -3.62 -0.83
C HIS A 35 -7.48 -4.25 0.56
N THR A 36 -6.80 -5.38 0.69
CA THR A 36 -6.63 -6.01 2.00
C THR A 36 -5.81 -5.12 2.93
N VAL A 37 -4.70 -4.58 2.42
CA VAL A 37 -3.85 -3.69 3.21
C VAL A 37 -4.59 -2.40 3.52
N ALA A 38 -5.29 -1.85 2.54
CA ALA A 38 -6.06 -0.61 2.74
C ALA A 38 -7.15 -0.79 3.78
N ALA A 39 -7.83 -1.94 3.76
CA ALA A 39 -8.87 -2.21 4.75
C ALA A 39 -8.28 -2.26 6.16
N SER A 40 -7.12 -2.90 6.31
CA SER A 40 -6.43 -2.94 7.60
C SER A 40 -5.96 -1.55 8.02
N ALA A 41 -5.49 -0.76 7.06
CA ALA A 41 -5.01 0.59 7.33
C ALA A 41 -6.12 1.50 7.82
N ALA A 42 -7.33 1.31 7.31
CA ALA A 42 -8.48 2.14 7.67
C ALA A 42 -8.84 2.03 9.15
N ILE A 43 -8.57 0.87 9.76
CA ILE A 43 -8.89 0.64 11.17
C ILE A 43 -7.64 0.58 12.04
N SER A 44 -6.48 0.87 11.47
CA SER A 44 -5.20 0.83 12.18
C SER A 44 -5.10 2.02 13.14
N GLN A 45 -4.27 1.87 14.16
CA GLN A 45 -3.96 2.94 15.09
C GLN A 45 -2.66 3.67 14.73
N VAL A 46 -2.07 3.32 13.60
CA VAL A 46 -0.89 4.01 13.10
C VAL A 46 -1.29 5.44 12.72
N GLU A 47 -0.45 6.41 13.06
CA GLU A 47 -0.75 7.82 12.85
C GLU A 47 -1.05 8.13 11.40
N LYS A 48 -0.21 7.65 10.49
CA LYS A 48 -0.42 7.83 9.07
C LYS A 48 -0.09 6.54 8.34
N HIS A 49 -0.98 6.12 7.47
CA HIS A 49 -0.88 4.85 6.79
C HIS A 49 -1.24 5.06 5.32
N SER A 50 -0.30 4.81 4.44
CA SER A 50 -0.51 4.97 3.00
C SER A 50 -0.30 3.65 2.30
N VAL A 51 -1.10 3.40 1.28
CA VAL A 51 -0.99 2.21 0.46
C VAL A 51 -1.03 2.63 -1.00
N ALA A 52 -0.14 2.08 -1.81
CA ALA A 52 -0.11 2.36 -3.23
C ALA A 52 0.06 1.08 -4.03
N LEU A 53 -0.66 0.98 -5.13
CA LEU A 53 -0.49 -0.08 -6.11
C LEU A 53 0.16 0.54 -7.34
N LEU A 54 1.34 0.04 -7.69
CA LEU A 54 2.14 0.58 -8.78
C LEU A 54 2.29 -0.45 -9.88
N ASN A 55 2.47 0.03 -11.11
CA ASN A 55 2.88 -0.87 -12.19
C ASN A 55 4.40 -1.05 -12.15
N GLU A 56 4.95 -1.82 -13.05
CA GLU A 56 6.38 -2.12 -13.04
C GLU A 56 7.26 -0.91 -13.34
N ASP A 57 6.69 0.14 -13.90
CA ASP A 57 7.41 1.38 -14.16
C ASP A 57 7.31 2.37 -13.00
N GLY A 58 6.61 1.98 -11.94
CA GLY A 58 6.49 2.82 -10.76
C GLY A 58 5.33 3.79 -10.80
N PHE A 59 4.47 3.72 -11.83
CA PHE A 59 3.30 4.59 -11.89
C PHE A 59 2.18 4.06 -10.97
N PRO A 60 1.60 4.93 -10.14
CA PRO A 60 0.52 4.51 -9.28
C PRO A 60 -0.76 4.23 -10.08
N ILE A 61 -1.32 3.06 -9.87
CA ILE A 61 -2.61 2.67 -10.44
C ILE A 61 -3.71 3.04 -9.47
N GLU A 62 -3.49 2.76 -8.18
CA GLU A 62 -4.41 3.13 -7.10
C GLU A 62 -3.57 3.52 -5.90
N ARG A 63 -4.10 4.43 -5.09
CA ARG A 63 -3.45 4.75 -3.81
C ARG A 63 -4.46 5.36 -2.86
N THR A 64 -4.19 5.20 -1.57
CA THR A 64 -5.03 5.78 -0.54
C THR A 64 -4.17 6.08 0.68
N THR A 65 -4.61 7.02 1.50
CA THR A 65 -3.92 7.40 2.71
C THR A 65 -4.95 7.59 3.83
N PHE A 66 -4.61 7.08 4.99
CA PHE A 66 -5.43 7.25 6.19
C PHE A 66 -4.60 7.96 7.25
N GLU A 67 -5.18 8.95 7.89
CA GLU A 67 -4.55 9.64 9.01
C GLU A 67 -5.44 9.45 10.23
N HIS A 68 -4.82 8.98 11.31
CA HIS A 68 -5.52 8.70 12.55
C HIS A 68 -5.00 9.62 13.64
N ASN A 69 -5.31 10.87 13.50
CA ASN A 69 -4.89 11.86 14.49
C ASN A 69 -5.90 11.88 15.63
N ALA A 70 -5.38 11.74 16.79
CA ALA A 70 -6.22 11.84 17.98
C ALA A 70 -6.63 13.28 18.21
#